data_3b6357f46dd1a29dc5e79923ee7f80ff
#
_entry.id   3b6357f46dd1a29dc5e79923ee7f80ff
#
_cell.length_a   1.000
_cell.length_b   1.000
_cell.length_c   1.000
_cell.angle_alpha   90.00
_cell.angle_beta   90.00
_cell.angle_gamma   90.00
#
_symmetry.space_group_name_H-M   'P 1'
#
loop_
_entity.id
_entity.type
_entity.pdbx_description
1 polymer ?
#
loop_
_entity_poly.entity_id
_entity_poly.type
_entity_poly.pdbx_seq_one_letter_code
_entity_poly.pdbx_strand_id
1 'polypeptide(L)'
;PQGTDAISPAPHHDIYSIEDLHQLVYSLKEATDYQKPIIVKIAAVHNVAAIASGVARSGADIIAIDGFRGGTGAAPTRIRDNVGIPIELALASVDQRLREEGIRGNISIICGGSIRNSTDVVKAIALGADAVYIATAALLALGCHLCRSCHTGNCNWGIATQKPELVKRLNPEIGTQRLINLLQAWEHEITEIMGGMGINSIEALRGNRLMLRGIGLTEKELEILGIKHAGE
;
A
#
# COMPACT_ATOMS: atom_id res chain seq x y z
N PRO A 1 -5.62 -26.28 -12.11
CA PRO A 1 -4.95 -27.48 -12.60
C PRO A 1 -3.47 -27.19 -12.93
N GLN A 2 -2.60 -28.18 -12.72
CA GLN A 2 -1.18 -28.05 -13.01
C GLN A 2 -0.97 -27.80 -14.53
N GLY A 3 -0.14 -26.82 -14.87
CA GLY A 3 0.10 -26.44 -16.27
C GLY A 3 -0.94 -25.48 -16.88
N THR A 4 -1.86 -24.97 -16.07
CA THR A 4 -2.82 -23.94 -16.52
C THR A 4 -2.40 -22.57 -15.98
N ASP A 5 -2.46 -21.54 -16.81
CA ASP A 5 -2.19 -20.18 -16.37
C ASP A 5 -3.27 -19.72 -15.36
N ALA A 6 -2.83 -19.11 -14.27
CA ALA A 6 -3.73 -18.46 -13.35
C ALA A 6 -4.11 -17.08 -13.91
N ILE A 7 -5.36 -16.93 -14.31
CA ILE A 7 -5.90 -15.64 -14.78
C ILE A 7 -6.71 -15.03 -13.66
N SER A 8 -6.31 -13.84 -13.21
CA SER A 8 -7.11 -13.05 -12.27
C SER A 8 -8.18 -12.29 -13.05
N PRO A 9 -9.49 -12.45 -12.73
CA PRO A 9 -10.54 -11.67 -13.38
C PRO A 9 -10.44 -10.19 -13.00
N ALA A 10 -10.86 -9.28 -13.89
CA ALA A 10 -10.83 -7.86 -13.63
C ALA A 10 -11.70 -7.47 -12.41
N PRO A 11 -12.98 -7.87 -12.28
CA PRO A 11 -13.70 -7.85 -11.01
C PRO A 11 -13.55 -9.20 -10.30
N HIS A 12 -13.66 -9.21 -8.96
CA HIS A 12 -13.86 -10.45 -8.23
C HIS A 12 -15.17 -11.11 -8.68
N HIS A 13 -15.20 -12.44 -8.87
CA HIS A 13 -16.34 -13.06 -9.53
C HIS A 13 -17.65 -12.94 -8.78
N ASP A 14 -17.64 -12.80 -7.46
CA ASP A 14 -18.85 -12.77 -6.64
C ASP A 14 -19.21 -11.35 -6.17
N ILE A 15 -18.45 -10.32 -6.62
CA ILE A 15 -18.62 -8.95 -6.18
C ILE A 15 -18.81 -8.04 -7.40
N TYR A 16 -20.07 -7.61 -7.61
CA TYR A 16 -20.45 -6.68 -8.69
C TYR A 16 -21.05 -5.38 -8.16
N SER A 17 -21.28 -5.29 -6.84
CA SER A 17 -21.84 -4.11 -6.19
C SER A 17 -21.30 -3.95 -4.77
N ILE A 18 -21.61 -2.81 -4.13
CA ILE A 18 -21.30 -2.58 -2.71
C ILE A 18 -22.08 -3.55 -1.83
N GLU A 19 -23.31 -3.89 -2.23
CA GLU A 19 -24.17 -4.83 -1.54
C GLU A 19 -23.59 -6.25 -1.53
N ASP A 20 -23.05 -6.70 -2.66
CA ASP A 20 -22.36 -7.99 -2.75
C ASP A 20 -21.13 -8.02 -1.84
N LEU A 21 -20.36 -6.92 -1.82
CA LEU A 21 -19.22 -6.78 -0.92
C LEU A 21 -19.67 -6.81 0.54
N HIS A 22 -20.75 -6.11 0.88
CA HIS A 22 -21.32 -6.11 2.24
C HIS A 22 -21.73 -7.52 2.67
N GLN A 23 -22.38 -8.28 1.79
CA GLN A 23 -22.77 -9.66 2.07
C GLN A 23 -21.54 -10.55 2.34
N LEU A 24 -20.48 -10.41 1.53
CA LEU A 24 -19.24 -11.17 1.73
C LEU A 24 -18.55 -10.79 3.05
N VAL A 25 -18.41 -9.49 3.33
CA VAL A 25 -17.81 -8.99 4.59
C VAL A 25 -18.61 -9.50 5.80
N TYR A 26 -19.94 -9.42 5.73
CA TYR A 26 -20.81 -9.94 6.78
C TYR A 26 -20.57 -11.44 7.00
N SER A 27 -20.59 -12.24 5.93
CA SER A 27 -20.37 -13.69 6.02
C SER A 27 -19.01 -14.05 6.63
N LEU A 28 -17.95 -13.28 6.29
CA LEU A 28 -16.62 -13.49 6.85
C LEU A 28 -16.55 -13.09 8.34
N LYS A 29 -17.24 -12.02 8.74
CA LYS A 29 -17.32 -11.62 10.14
C LYS A 29 -18.09 -12.66 10.97
N GLU A 30 -19.21 -13.17 10.48
CA GLU A 30 -19.96 -14.26 11.12
C GLU A 30 -19.09 -15.53 11.25
N ALA A 31 -18.37 -15.91 10.19
CA ALA A 31 -17.51 -17.10 10.22
C ALA A 31 -16.33 -16.99 11.21
N THR A 32 -15.98 -15.79 11.63
CA THR A 32 -14.91 -15.53 12.60
C THR A 32 -15.41 -15.05 13.96
N ASP A 33 -16.72 -15.13 14.20
CA ASP A 33 -17.38 -14.60 15.40
C ASP A 33 -16.95 -13.12 15.68
N TYR A 34 -16.77 -12.34 14.64
CA TYR A 34 -16.29 -10.94 14.70
C TYR A 34 -14.91 -10.76 15.37
N GLN A 35 -14.12 -11.84 15.51
CA GLN A 35 -12.82 -11.80 16.17
C GLN A 35 -11.67 -11.38 15.23
N LYS A 36 -11.93 -11.30 13.94
CA LYS A 36 -10.89 -10.98 12.95
C LYS A 36 -11.28 -9.77 12.11
N PRO A 37 -10.34 -8.84 11.87
CA PRO A 37 -10.59 -7.72 10.96
C PRO A 37 -10.69 -8.21 9.52
N ILE A 38 -11.58 -7.60 8.75
CA ILE A 38 -11.73 -7.85 7.32
C ILE A 38 -11.03 -6.73 6.55
N ILE A 39 -10.07 -7.13 5.73
CA ILE A 39 -9.27 -6.23 4.90
C ILE A 39 -9.74 -6.37 3.45
N VAL A 40 -10.13 -5.26 2.84
CA VAL A 40 -10.45 -5.21 1.41
C VAL A 40 -9.34 -4.46 0.68
N LYS A 41 -8.69 -5.14 -0.27
CA LYS A 41 -7.63 -4.53 -1.08
C LYS A 41 -8.19 -4.06 -2.41
N ILE A 42 -7.87 -2.81 -2.75
CA ILE A 42 -8.26 -2.17 -4.02
C ILE A 42 -7.04 -1.57 -4.72
N ALA A 43 -7.09 -1.53 -6.04
CA ALA A 43 -6.08 -0.82 -6.82
C ALA A 43 -6.34 0.69 -6.79
N ALA A 44 -5.26 1.47 -6.80
CA ALA A 44 -5.32 2.90 -7.00
C ALA A 44 -5.63 3.20 -8.47
N VAL A 45 -6.90 3.39 -8.80
CA VAL A 45 -7.40 3.62 -10.15
C VAL A 45 -8.37 4.79 -10.17
N HIS A 46 -8.92 5.10 -11.35
CA HIS A 46 -10.00 6.06 -11.50
C HIS A 46 -11.14 5.79 -10.50
N ASN A 47 -11.68 6.83 -9.90
CA ASN A 47 -12.74 6.78 -8.89
C ASN A 47 -12.38 6.02 -7.58
N VAL A 48 -11.11 5.82 -7.28
CA VAL A 48 -10.68 5.10 -6.08
C VAL A 48 -11.31 5.64 -4.79
N ALA A 49 -11.54 6.95 -4.68
CA ALA A 49 -12.18 7.57 -3.52
C ALA A 49 -13.63 7.10 -3.33
N ALA A 50 -14.41 7.01 -4.42
CA ALA A 50 -15.77 6.49 -4.37
C ALA A 50 -15.81 4.99 -4.06
N ILE A 51 -14.88 4.22 -4.65
CA ILE A 51 -14.72 2.79 -4.36
C ILE A 51 -14.40 2.58 -2.88
N ALA A 52 -13.45 3.34 -2.33
CA ALA A 52 -13.07 3.27 -0.93
C ALA A 52 -14.22 3.63 0.02
N SER A 53 -15.04 4.63 -0.34
CA SER A 53 -16.26 4.96 0.41
C SER A 53 -17.25 3.78 0.42
N GLY A 54 -17.45 3.11 -0.72
CA GLY A 54 -18.26 1.90 -0.82
C GLY A 54 -17.71 0.76 0.06
N VAL A 55 -16.40 0.54 0.03
CA VAL A 55 -15.73 -0.46 0.90
C VAL A 55 -15.93 -0.14 2.37
N ALA A 56 -15.77 1.12 2.79
CA ALA A 56 -16.01 1.52 4.18
C ALA A 56 -17.45 1.26 4.61
N ARG A 57 -18.42 1.54 3.74
CA ARG A 57 -19.86 1.31 4.00
C ARG A 57 -20.24 -0.16 3.95
N SER A 58 -19.45 -1.02 3.32
CA SER A 58 -19.68 -2.48 3.34
C SER A 58 -19.37 -3.12 4.70
N GLY A 59 -18.79 -2.37 5.64
CA GLY A 59 -18.45 -2.87 6.97
C GLY A 59 -17.07 -3.49 7.07
N ALA A 60 -16.19 -3.30 6.07
CA ALA A 60 -14.79 -3.67 6.16
C ALA A 60 -14.09 -2.85 7.27
N ASP A 61 -13.08 -3.43 7.90
CA ASP A 61 -12.33 -2.77 8.98
C ASP A 61 -11.12 -2.02 8.42
N ILE A 62 -10.55 -2.50 7.31
CA ILE A 62 -9.34 -1.95 6.73
C ILE A 62 -9.48 -1.88 5.20
N ILE A 63 -9.08 -0.77 4.61
CA ILE A 63 -8.88 -0.64 3.16
C ILE A 63 -7.38 -0.67 2.88
N ALA A 64 -6.94 -1.59 2.02
CA ALA A 64 -5.59 -1.62 1.49
C ALA A 64 -5.57 -1.05 0.07
N ILE A 65 -4.84 0.04 -0.15
CA ILE A 65 -4.75 0.72 -1.45
C ILE A 65 -3.38 0.44 -2.05
N ASP A 66 -3.34 -0.07 -3.27
CA ASP A 66 -2.09 -0.40 -3.98
C ASP A 66 -1.89 0.52 -5.19
N GLY A 67 -0.87 1.38 -5.13
CA GLY A 67 -0.53 2.32 -6.19
C GLY A 67 0.09 1.63 -7.41
N PHE A 68 0.01 2.27 -8.59
CA PHE A 68 0.44 1.66 -9.86
C PHE A 68 1.90 1.20 -9.87
N ARG A 69 2.79 1.86 -9.11
CA ARG A 69 4.22 1.50 -9.03
C ARG A 69 4.46 0.20 -8.25
N GLY A 70 3.50 -0.29 -7.48
CA GLY A 70 3.53 -1.59 -6.81
C GLY A 70 3.32 -2.70 -7.82
N GLY A 71 2.12 -2.80 -8.30
CA GLY A 71 1.70 -3.77 -9.28
C GLY A 71 1.88 -5.23 -8.85
N THR A 72 1.15 -6.10 -9.48
CA THR A 72 1.26 -7.55 -9.29
C THR A 72 1.82 -8.22 -10.54
N GLY A 73 2.58 -9.30 -10.36
CA GLY A 73 3.04 -10.14 -11.49
C GLY A 73 1.90 -10.81 -12.26
N ALA A 74 0.71 -10.92 -11.66
CA ALA A 74 -0.47 -11.51 -12.30
C ALA A 74 -1.11 -10.59 -13.34
N ALA A 75 -0.98 -9.28 -13.20
CA ALA A 75 -1.52 -8.34 -14.17
C ALA A 75 -0.62 -8.23 -15.41
N PRO A 76 -1.20 -8.19 -16.63
CA PRO A 76 -0.43 -7.89 -17.83
C PRO A 76 0.31 -6.56 -17.69
N THR A 77 1.56 -6.50 -18.16
CA THR A 77 2.44 -5.33 -18.01
C THR A 77 1.79 -4.03 -18.48
N ARG A 78 1.05 -4.09 -19.58
CA ARG A 78 0.34 -2.93 -20.14
C ARG A 78 -0.70 -2.35 -19.19
N ILE A 79 -1.43 -3.19 -18.47
CA ILE A 79 -2.45 -2.78 -17.49
C ILE A 79 -1.75 -2.25 -16.24
N ARG A 80 -0.80 -3.01 -15.72
CA ARG A 80 -0.06 -2.64 -14.51
C ARG A 80 0.63 -1.28 -14.63
N ASP A 81 1.25 -1.01 -15.76
CA ASP A 81 2.09 0.18 -15.95
C ASP A 81 1.31 1.42 -16.42
N ASN A 82 0.04 1.29 -16.84
CA ASN A 82 -0.69 2.40 -17.48
C ASN A 82 -2.11 2.67 -16.92
N VAL A 83 -2.69 1.80 -16.12
CA VAL A 83 -4.08 1.96 -15.66
C VAL A 83 -4.16 2.57 -14.26
N GLY A 84 -3.20 2.27 -13.40
CA GLY A 84 -3.18 2.80 -12.05
C GLY A 84 -2.73 4.26 -11.96
N ILE A 85 -2.98 4.86 -10.79
CA ILE A 85 -2.51 6.20 -10.44
C ILE A 85 -1.48 6.13 -9.29
N PRO A 86 -0.66 7.19 -9.09
CA PRO A 86 0.27 7.26 -7.96
C PRO A 86 -0.44 7.13 -6.62
N ILE A 87 0.19 6.40 -5.70
CA ILE A 87 -0.40 6.13 -4.38
C ILE A 87 -0.65 7.41 -3.59
N GLU A 88 0.17 8.42 -3.77
CA GLU A 88 0.09 9.70 -3.06
C GLU A 88 -1.24 10.41 -3.37
N LEU A 89 -1.60 10.47 -4.66
CA LEU A 89 -2.85 11.07 -5.10
C LEU A 89 -4.07 10.23 -4.70
N ALA A 90 -3.97 8.91 -4.85
CA ALA A 90 -5.03 7.99 -4.46
C ALA A 90 -5.33 8.08 -2.96
N LEU A 91 -4.28 8.02 -2.13
CA LEU A 91 -4.38 8.06 -0.68
C LEU A 91 -5.00 9.37 -0.20
N ALA A 92 -4.49 10.51 -0.70
CA ALA A 92 -4.99 11.82 -0.35
C ALA A 92 -6.48 11.99 -0.71
N SER A 93 -6.88 11.53 -1.90
CA SER A 93 -8.27 11.56 -2.35
C SER A 93 -9.19 10.68 -1.50
N VAL A 94 -8.73 9.48 -1.13
CA VAL A 94 -9.49 8.55 -0.28
C VAL A 94 -9.65 9.10 1.14
N ASP A 95 -8.55 9.55 1.76
CA ASP A 95 -8.59 10.11 3.11
C ASP A 95 -9.53 11.33 3.16
N GLN A 96 -9.42 12.22 2.18
CA GLN A 96 -10.28 13.40 2.07
C GLN A 96 -11.77 13.00 1.93
N ARG A 97 -12.08 12.09 1.03
CA ARG A 97 -13.46 11.62 0.81
C ARG A 97 -14.07 11.00 2.05
N LEU A 98 -13.33 10.15 2.76
CA LEU A 98 -13.83 9.52 3.98
C LEU A 98 -14.01 10.52 5.13
N ARG A 99 -13.20 11.59 5.17
CA ARG A 99 -13.38 12.71 6.12
C ARG A 99 -14.63 13.52 5.79
N GLU A 100 -14.83 13.89 4.54
CA GLU A 100 -16.03 14.63 4.09
C GLU A 100 -17.32 13.86 4.38
N GLU A 101 -17.29 12.54 4.28
CA GLU A 101 -18.42 11.68 4.62
C GLU A 101 -18.55 11.38 6.12
N GLY A 102 -17.61 11.83 6.97
CA GLY A 102 -17.63 11.60 8.41
C GLY A 102 -17.36 10.15 8.83
N ILE A 103 -16.84 9.32 7.93
CA ILE A 103 -16.61 7.88 8.18
C ILE A 103 -15.14 7.49 8.29
N ARG A 104 -14.21 8.43 8.14
CA ARG A 104 -12.75 8.17 8.20
C ARG A 104 -12.33 7.49 9.51
N GLY A 105 -12.99 7.81 10.62
CA GLY A 105 -12.70 7.23 11.94
C GLY A 105 -13.14 5.78 12.11
N ASN A 106 -13.96 5.26 11.20
CA ASN A 106 -14.53 3.91 11.28
C ASN A 106 -13.70 2.86 10.55
N ILE A 107 -12.68 3.28 9.81
CA ILE A 107 -11.90 2.39 8.96
C ILE A 107 -10.42 2.79 8.93
N SER A 108 -9.53 1.81 8.94
CA SER A 108 -8.11 2.03 8.76
C SER A 108 -7.72 1.99 7.28
N ILE A 109 -6.74 2.80 6.90
CA ILE A 109 -6.19 2.82 5.54
C ILE A 109 -4.74 2.32 5.56
N ILE A 110 -4.47 1.26 4.81
CA ILE A 110 -3.11 0.81 4.54
C ILE A 110 -2.79 1.14 3.09
N CYS A 111 -1.63 1.68 2.81
CA CYS A 111 -1.23 1.96 1.44
C CYS A 111 0.07 1.27 1.06
N GLY A 112 0.21 0.97 -0.23
CA GLY A 112 1.39 0.39 -0.83
C GLY A 112 1.61 0.93 -2.24
N GLY A 113 2.72 0.56 -2.84
CA GLY A 113 3.07 1.00 -4.19
C GLY A 113 4.19 2.01 -4.19
N SER A 114 5.42 1.48 -4.17
CA SER A 114 6.66 2.26 -4.21
C SER A 114 7.05 2.98 -2.92
N ILE A 115 6.74 2.42 -1.78
CA ILE A 115 7.33 2.85 -0.50
C ILE A 115 8.77 2.32 -0.47
N ARG A 116 9.77 3.20 -0.57
CA ARG A 116 11.18 2.88 -0.81
C ARG A 116 12.09 3.20 0.37
N ASN A 117 11.71 4.17 1.16
CA ASN A 117 12.49 4.69 2.29
C ASN A 117 11.58 5.23 3.40
N SER A 118 12.18 5.61 4.51
CA SER A 118 11.54 6.21 5.67
C SER A 118 10.74 7.47 5.34
N THR A 119 11.24 8.32 4.43
CA THR A 119 10.56 9.55 4.01
C THR A 119 9.25 9.26 3.27
N ASP A 120 9.22 8.21 2.44
CA ASP A 120 7.98 7.78 1.77
C ASP A 120 6.94 7.32 2.82
N VAL A 121 7.38 6.66 3.90
CA VAL A 121 6.51 6.28 5.04
C VAL A 121 5.92 7.51 5.71
N VAL A 122 6.76 8.48 6.09
CA VAL A 122 6.32 9.73 6.75
C VAL A 122 5.32 10.48 5.88
N LYS A 123 5.58 10.61 4.58
CA LYS A 123 4.66 11.25 3.64
C LYS A 123 3.33 10.50 3.53
N ALA A 124 3.36 9.17 3.45
CA ALA A 124 2.14 8.37 3.38
C ALA A 124 1.27 8.54 4.64
N ILE A 125 1.87 8.50 5.83
CA ILE A 125 1.15 8.72 7.08
C ILE A 125 0.58 10.16 7.13
N ALA A 126 1.37 11.16 6.76
CA ALA A 126 0.90 12.55 6.71
C ALA A 126 -0.24 12.75 5.69
N LEU A 127 -0.27 12.01 4.59
CA LEU A 127 -1.36 12.05 3.60
C LEU A 127 -2.62 11.27 4.04
N GLY A 128 -2.55 10.53 5.13
CA GLY A 128 -3.72 9.90 5.73
C GLY A 128 -3.67 8.38 5.89
N ALA A 129 -2.56 7.72 5.61
CA ALA A 129 -2.42 6.29 5.90
C ALA A 129 -2.30 6.02 7.40
N ASP A 130 -2.85 4.91 7.86
CA ASP A 130 -2.62 4.37 9.21
C ASP A 130 -1.40 3.45 9.23
N ALA A 131 -1.10 2.80 8.10
CA ALA A 131 0.06 1.95 7.92
C ALA A 131 0.47 1.88 6.45
N VAL A 132 1.65 1.30 6.18
CA VAL A 132 2.17 1.11 4.83
C VAL A 132 2.58 -0.34 4.58
N TYR A 133 2.41 -0.79 3.33
CA TYR A 133 3.03 -2.00 2.84
C TYR A 133 4.38 -1.69 2.20
N ILE A 134 5.39 -2.44 2.57
CA ILE A 134 6.69 -2.43 1.91
C ILE A 134 6.94 -3.80 1.26
N ALA A 135 7.48 -3.79 0.06
CA ALA A 135 7.82 -5.03 -0.65
C ALA A 135 9.25 -4.97 -1.21
N THR A 136 9.45 -4.19 -2.25
CA THR A 136 10.74 -4.12 -2.96
C THR A 136 11.89 -3.64 -2.07
N ALA A 137 11.65 -2.70 -1.16
CA ALA A 137 12.67 -2.24 -0.22
C ALA A 137 13.16 -3.38 0.68
N ALA A 138 12.24 -4.19 1.21
CA ALA A 138 12.58 -5.37 1.99
C ALA A 138 13.33 -6.43 1.15
N LEU A 139 12.90 -6.66 -0.10
CA LEU A 139 13.61 -7.58 -1.00
C LEU A 139 15.04 -7.12 -1.30
N LEU A 140 15.26 -5.81 -1.49
CA LEU A 140 16.59 -5.23 -1.69
C LEU A 140 17.48 -5.45 -0.48
N ALA A 141 16.96 -5.28 0.74
CA ALA A 141 17.71 -5.58 1.97
C ALA A 141 18.13 -7.05 2.03
N LEU A 142 17.28 -7.98 1.54
CA LEU A 142 17.62 -9.40 1.44
C LEU A 142 18.67 -9.72 0.35
N GLY A 143 18.98 -8.77 -0.53
CA GLY A 143 19.97 -8.92 -1.58
C GLY A 143 19.40 -9.03 -3.00
N CYS A 144 18.12 -8.73 -3.19
CA CYS A 144 17.49 -8.71 -4.53
C CYS A 144 18.09 -7.60 -5.40
N HIS A 145 18.40 -7.87 -6.66
CA HIS A 145 18.85 -6.86 -7.63
C HIS A 145 17.80 -6.43 -8.67
N LEU A 146 16.52 -6.64 -8.40
CA LEU A 146 15.47 -6.18 -9.28
C LEU A 146 15.54 -6.75 -10.70
N CYS A 147 15.97 -8.00 -10.87
CA CYS A 147 15.99 -8.65 -12.19
C CYS A 147 14.59 -8.90 -12.78
N ARG A 148 13.53 -8.73 -11.96
CA ARG A 148 12.12 -8.88 -12.35
C ARG A 148 11.73 -10.25 -12.91
N SER A 149 12.51 -11.29 -12.63
CA SER A 149 12.26 -12.68 -13.07
C SER A 149 11.52 -13.53 -12.04
N CYS A 150 10.89 -12.90 -11.04
CA CYS A 150 10.21 -13.61 -9.93
C CYS A 150 9.10 -14.55 -10.43
N HIS A 151 8.35 -14.13 -11.46
CA HIS A 151 7.25 -14.90 -12.05
C HIS A 151 7.71 -16.19 -12.76
N THR A 152 8.99 -16.32 -13.10
CA THR A 152 9.52 -17.50 -13.79
C THR A 152 9.92 -18.64 -12.86
N GLY A 153 9.98 -18.39 -11.54
CA GLY A 153 10.51 -19.32 -10.55
C GLY A 153 12.03 -19.52 -10.64
N ASN A 154 12.74 -18.71 -11.45
CA ASN A 154 14.20 -18.78 -11.66
C ASN A 154 14.93 -17.62 -10.95
N CYS A 155 14.55 -17.32 -9.71
CA CYS A 155 15.20 -16.26 -8.96
C CYS A 155 16.66 -16.58 -8.65
N ASN A 156 17.59 -15.81 -9.21
CA ASN A 156 19.03 -15.98 -9.00
C ASN A 156 19.48 -15.80 -7.56
N TRP A 157 18.66 -15.16 -6.71
CA TRP A 157 18.95 -14.91 -5.30
C TRP A 157 18.33 -15.90 -4.34
N GLY A 158 17.56 -16.87 -4.86
CA GLY A 158 16.90 -17.86 -4.01
C GLY A 158 15.68 -17.38 -3.27
N ILE A 159 15.20 -16.15 -3.53
CA ILE A 159 14.06 -15.55 -2.81
C ILE A 159 12.73 -16.05 -3.38
N ALA A 160 12.52 -15.89 -4.69
CA ALA A 160 11.28 -16.26 -5.38
C ALA A 160 11.46 -17.49 -6.25
N THR A 161 11.76 -18.63 -5.62
CA THR A 161 12.01 -19.90 -6.31
C THR A 161 11.75 -21.07 -5.36
N GLN A 162 11.40 -22.23 -5.94
CA GLN A 162 11.31 -23.51 -5.23
C GLN A 162 12.41 -24.49 -5.66
N LYS A 163 13.31 -24.05 -6.56
CA LYS A 163 14.39 -24.90 -7.05
C LYS A 163 15.48 -25.08 -5.98
N PRO A 164 15.80 -26.31 -5.53
CA PRO A 164 16.73 -26.53 -4.43
C PRO A 164 18.12 -25.91 -4.65
N GLU A 165 18.59 -25.91 -5.90
CA GLU A 165 19.89 -25.34 -6.28
C GLU A 165 19.93 -23.83 -6.21
N LEU A 166 18.76 -23.16 -6.34
CA LEU A 166 18.64 -21.70 -6.21
C LEU A 166 18.33 -21.27 -4.79
N VAL A 167 17.45 -21.99 -4.08
CA VAL A 167 17.08 -21.70 -2.69
C VAL A 167 18.31 -21.62 -1.77
N LYS A 168 19.31 -22.48 -2.02
CA LYS A 168 20.60 -22.50 -1.25
C LYS A 168 21.37 -21.18 -1.29
N ARG A 169 21.07 -20.29 -2.24
CA ARG A 169 21.76 -18.99 -2.38
C ARG A 169 21.31 -17.95 -1.36
N LEU A 170 20.11 -18.10 -0.84
CA LEU A 170 19.62 -17.25 0.26
C LEU A 170 20.02 -17.86 1.59
N ASN A 171 20.80 -17.13 2.39
CA ASN A 171 21.03 -17.46 3.80
C ASN A 171 20.00 -16.72 4.65
N PRO A 172 19.04 -17.44 5.30
CA PRO A 172 17.98 -16.81 6.07
C PRO A 172 18.48 -15.98 7.26
N GLU A 173 19.55 -16.42 7.92
CA GLU A 173 20.12 -15.71 9.10
C GLU A 173 20.67 -14.34 8.69
N ILE A 174 21.46 -14.32 7.60
CA ILE A 174 21.99 -13.07 7.04
C ILE A 174 20.86 -12.19 6.54
N GLY A 175 19.87 -12.78 5.84
CA GLY A 175 18.69 -12.08 5.37
C GLY A 175 17.90 -11.43 6.50
N THR A 176 17.66 -12.16 7.57
CA THR A 176 16.98 -11.67 8.77
C THR A 176 17.70 -10.46 9.38
N GLN A 177 19.03 -10.57 9.58
CA GLN A 177 19.78 -9.45 10.15
C GLN A 177 19.75 -8.20 9.26
N ARG A 178 19.84 -8.37 7.94
CA ARG A 178 19.74 -7.25 6.99
C ARG A 178 18.38 -6.55 7.04
N LEU A 179 17.29 -7.33 7.17
CA LEU A 179 15.96 -6.76 7.29
C LEU A 179 15.75 -6.03 8.61
N ILE A 180 16.25 -6.59 9.72
CA ILE A 180 16.27 -5.92 11.02
C ILE A 180 16.99 -4.57 10.91
N ASN A 181 18.18 -4.56 10.33
CA ASN A 181 18.96 -3.34 10.17
C ASN A 181 18.22 -2.28 9.33
N LEU A 182 17.53 -2.69 8.26
CA LEU A 182 16.70 -1.78 7.45
C LEU A 182 15.59 -1.13 8.29
N LEU A 183 14.85 -1.94 9.05
CA LEU A 183 13.71 -1.46 9.83
C LEU A 183 14.16 -0.55 10.98
N GLN A 184 15.26 -0.88 11.65
CA GLN A 184 15.85 -0.04 12.69
C GLN A 184 16.37 1.29 12.14
N ALA A 185 16.99 1.28 10.96
CA ALA A 185 17.42 2.51 10.29
C ALA A 185 16.20 3.39 9.95
N TRP A 186 15.12 2.80 9.41
CA TRP A 186 13.90 3.55 9.11
C TRP A 186 13.22 4.10 10.37
N GLU A 187 13.19 3.35 11.46
CA GLU A 187 12.67 3.82 12.75
C GLU A 187 13.42 5.07 13.22
N HIS A 188 14.75 5.02 13.18
CA HIS A 188 15.60 6.15 13.55
C HIS A 188 15.35 7.37 12.65
N GLU A 189 15.39 7.19 11.33
CA GLU A 189 15.16 8.25 10.36
C GLU A 189 13.75 8.87 10.47
N ILE A 190 12.71 8.06 10.70
CA ILE A 190 11.33 8.52 10.91
C ILE A 190 11.29 9.40 12.19
N THR A 191 11.93 8.95 13.25
CA THR A 191 12.00 9.70 14.51
C THR A 191 12.70 11.06 14.33
N GLU A 192 13.81 11.10 13.59
CA GLU A 192 14.51 12.34 13.27
C GLU A 192 13.64 13.30 12.44
N ILE A 193 12.99 12.79 11.38
CA ILE A 193 12.10 13.59 10.53
C ILE A 193 10.94 14.17 11.36
N MET A 194 10.30 13.34 12.19
CA MET A 194 9.22 13.80 13.07
C MET A 194 9.70 14.82 14.09
N GLY A 195 10.88 14.61 14.67
CA GLY A 195 11.52 15.57 15.58
C GLY A 195 11.78 16.93 14.90
N GLY A 196 12.25 16.92 13.65
CA GLY A 196 12.42 18.12 12.84
C GLY A 196 11.11 18.86 12.53
N MET A 197 9.99 18.16 12.52
CA MET A 197 8.64 18.75 12.37
C MET A 197 8.00 19.15 13.72
N GLY A 198 8.63 18.86 14.85
CA GLY A 198 8.05 19.08 16.18
C GLY A 198 6.91 18.11 16.51
N ILE A 199 6.86 16.93 15.90
CA ILE A 199 5.85 15.90 16.10
C ILE A 199 6.46 14.75 16.90
N ASN A 200 5.80 14.33 17.96
CA ASN A 200 6.29 13.32 18.89
C ASN A 200 5.50 11.99 18.88
N SER A 201 4.49 11.87 18.03
CA SER A 201 3.75 10.61 17.86
C SER A 201 3.26 10.43 16.43
N ILE A 202 3.17 9.18 15.99
CA ILE A 202 2.65 8.82 14.66
C ILE A 202 1.19 9.23 14.50
N GLU A 203 0.41 9.17 15.57
CA GLU A 203 -1.01 9.59 15.58
C GLU A 203 -1.13 11.08 15.25
N ALA A 204 -0.23 11.91 15.75
CA ALA A 204 -0.22 13.35 15.47
C ALA A 204 0.23 13.67 14.03
N LEU A 205 1.01 12.78 13.42
CA LEU A 205 1.41 12.88 12.02
C LEU A 205 0.28 12.45 11.06
N ARG A 206 -0.55 11.48 11.46
CA ARG A 206 -1.57 10.87 10.59
C ARG A 206 -2.56 11.89 10.04
N GLY A 207 -2.55 12.06 8.72
CA GLY A 207 -3.39 13.03 8.01
C GLY A 207 -3.04 14.50 8.26
N ASN A 208 -1.90 14.75 8.89
CA ASN A 208 -1.39 16.08 9.14
C ASN A 208 -0.55 16.56 7.95
N ARG A 209 -1.21 17.21 7.00
CA ARG A 209 -0.59 17.70 5.74
C ARG A 209 0.04 19.07 5.89
N LEU A 210 -0.09 19.73 7.05
CA LEU A 210 0.38 21.10 7.27
C LEU A 210 1.90 21.26 7.08
N MET A 211 2.67 20.20 7.35
CA MET A 211 4.12 20.21 7.22
C MET A 211 4.60 19.78 5.82
N LEU A 212 3.68 19.30 4.96
CA LEU A 212 4.03 18.92 3.60
C LEU A 212 4.00 20.15 2.67
N ARG A 213 4.93 20.16 1.70
CA ARG A 213 5.01 21.16 0.65
C ARG A 213 5.24 20.51 -0.70
N GLY A 214 4.61 21.04 -1.74
CA GLY A 214 4.77 20.57 -3.11
C GLY A 214 5.77 21.40 -3.89
N ILE A 215 6.62 20.74 -4.68
CA ILE A 215 7.52 21.37 -5.63
C ILE A 215 7.32 20.68 -6.98
N GLY A 216 7.15 21.47 -8.06
CA GLY A 216 6.98 20.93 -9.41
C GLY A 216 5.63 20.24 -9.64
N LEU A 217 4.65 20.50 -8.79
CA LEU A 217 3.28 20.02 -8.91
C LEU A 217 2.39 21.13 -9.49
N THR A 218 1.36 20.72 -10.22
CA THR A 218 0.33 21.63 -10.69
C THR A 218 -0.60 22.05 -9.55
N GLU A 219 -1.31 23.17 -9.70
CA GLU A 219 -2.30 23.63 -8.71
C GLU A 219 -3.34 22.54 -8.41
N LYS A 220 -3.78 21.80 -9.44
CA LYS A 220 -4.74 20.71 -9.26
C LYS A 220 -4.19 19.54 -8.44
N GLU A 221 -2.91 19.20 -8.60
CA GLU A 221 -2.25 18.17 -7.80
C GLU A 221 -2.08 18.63 -6.35
N LEU A 222 -1.71 19.89 -6.13
CA LEU A 222 -1.63 20.48 -4.78
C LEU A 222 -3.00 20.45 -4.08
N GLU A 223 -4.08 20.81 -4.79
CA GLU A 223 -5.44 20.75 -4.29
C GLU A 223 -5.84 19.32 -3.90
N ILE A 224 -5.60 18.32 -4.76
CA ILE A 224 -5.91 16.91 -4.49
C ILE A 224 -5.12 16.39 -3.28
N LEU A 225 -3.85 16.72 -3.21
CA LEU A 225 -2.99 16.34 -2.07
C LEU A 225 -3.34 17.10 -0.79
N GLY A 226 -4.02 18.22 -0.90
CA GLY A 226 -4.35 19.10 0.22
C GLY A 226 -3.11 19.72 0.87
N ILE A 227 -2.10 20.06 0.08
CA ILE A 227 -0.82 20.65 0.52
C ILE A 227 -0.57 21.98 -0.19
N LYS A 228 0.32 22.80 0.39
CA LYS A 228 0.71 24.08 -0.20
C LYS A 228 1.97 23.95 -1.06
N HIS A 229 2.19 24.94 -1.92
CA HIS A 229 3.45 25.09 -2.64
C HIS A 229 4.59 25.43 -1.67
N ALA A 230 5.82 25.02 -1.98
CA ALA A 230 6.97 25.23 -1.11
C ALA A 230 7.35 26.71 -0.91
N GLY A 231 6.83 27.61 -1.72
CA GLY A 231 7.02 29.06 -1.61
C GLY A 231 6.01 29.79 -0.72
N GLU A 232 5.03 29.07 -0.12
CA GLU A 232 3.96 29.65 0.73
C GLU A 232 4.28 29.50 2.23
#